data_053d847b32fb6a66a15b4f25eed3f038
#
_entry.id   053d847b32fb6a66a15b4f25eed3f038
#
_cell.length_a   1.000
_cell.length_b   1.000
_cell.length_c   1.000
_cell.angle_alpha   90.00
_cell.angle_beta   90.00
_cell.angle_gamma   90.00
#
_symmetry.space_group_name_H-M   'P 1'
#
loop_
_entity.id
_entity.type
_entity.pdbx_description
1 polymer ?
#
loop_
_entity_poly.entity_id
_entity_poly.type
_entity_poly.pdbx_seq_one_letter_code
_entity_poly.pdbx_strand_id
1 'polypeptide(L)'
;MIMATPNSSDRFDNTRVLIVEDEPFIAWDLAQAVESAGGIVIGPAATLAQALALIHGSGVEAAILDVNLPDGHIGPVLESLRQHVAVVIHSGAGLPYEVRKRFPHVPVYFKPTPAEILTWRLISLRRQA
;
A
#
# COMPACT_ATOMS: atom_id res chain seq x y z
N MET A 1 -19.47 -8.75 13.61
CA MET A 1 -18.69 -7.59 14.07
C MET A 1 -18.69 -6.51 13.01
N ILE A 2 -19.02 -5.31 13.41
CA ILE A 2 -19.02 -4.18 12.47
C ILE A 2 -17.58 -3.70 12.29
N MET A 3 -17.13 -3.63 11.06
CA MET A 3 -15.82 -3.07 10.76
C MET A 3 -15.85 -1.57 11.01
N ALA A 4 -14.88 -1.06 11.75
CA ALA A 4 -14.78 0.37 11.98
C ALA A 4 -14.57 1.10 10.65
N THR A 5 -15.33 2.15 10.41
CA THR A 5 -15.16 2.98 9.21
C THR A 5 -14.24 4.15 9.53
N PRO A 6 -13.47 4.62 8.55
CA PRO A 6 -12.66 5.82 8.74
C PRO A 6 -13.54 7.01 9.07
N ASN A 7 -13.06 7.87 9.94
CA ASN A 7 -13.72 9.12 10.25
C ASN A 7 -12.75 10.29 10.00
N SER A 8 -13.24 11.51 10.17
CA SER A 8 -12.46 12.70 9.84
C SER A 8 -11.19 12.87 10.70
N SER A 9 -11.07 12.16 11.83
CA SER A 9 -9.87 12.20 12.65
C SER A 9 -8.80 11.18 12.19
N ASP A 10 -9.17 10.20 11.36
CA ASP A 10 -8.26 9.19 10.85
C ASP A 10 -7.64 9.70 9.55
N ARG A 11 -6.54 10.41 9.68
CA ARG A 11 -5.89 11.08 8.55
C ARG A 11 -4.41 10.75 8.50
N PHE A 12 -3.86 10.86 7.28
CA PHE A 12 -2.44 10.65 7.03
C PHE A 12 -1.54 11.81 7.48
N ASP A 13 -2.08 13.01 7.55
CA ASP A 13 -1.31 14.20 7.95
C ASP A 13 -0.04 14.35 7.09
N ASN A 14 -0.23 14.42 5.78
CA ASN A 14 0.82 14.57 4.77
C ASN A 14 1.77 13.36 4.67
N THR A 15 1.36 12.20 5.16
CA THR A 15 2.13 10.95 4.99
C THR A 15 2.33 10.67 3.50
N ARG A 16 3.54 10.31 3.13
CA ARG A 16 3.93 10.00 1.74
C ARG A 16 3.66 8.53 1.49
N VAL A 17 2.65 8.25 0.67
CA VAL A 17 2.11 6.91 0.45
C VAL A 17 2.44 6.42 -0.96
N LEU A 18 3.24 5.37 -1.04
CA LEU A 18 3.51 4.69 -2.32
C LEU A 18 2.33 3.80 -2.68
N ILE A 19 1.84 3.93 -3.91
CA ILE A 19 0.81 3.05 -4.46
C ILE A 19 1.43 2.28 -5.61
N VAL A 20 1.34 0.93 -5.56
CA VAL A 20 1.81 0.05 -6.63
C VAL A 20 0.63 -0.80 -7.08
N GLU A 21 0.13 -0.54 -8.29
CA GLU A 21 -1.05 -1.18 -8.84
C GLU A 21 -1.06 -0.97 -10.34
N ASP A 22 -1.15 -2.05 -11.11
CA ASP A 22 -1.12 -1.95 -12.58
C ASP A 22 -2.51 -1.76 -13.21
N GLU A 23 -3.58 -2.05 -12.47
CA GLU A 23 -4.94 -1.86 -12.98
C GLU A 23 -5.34 -0.39 -12.78
N PRO A 24 -5.59 0.39 -13.88
CA PRO A 24 -5.75 1.84 -13.79
C PRO A 24 -6.89 2.31 -12.89
N PHE A 25 -8.04 1.63 -12.92
CA PHE A 25 -9.19 2.05 -12.11
C PHE A 25 -8.96 1.82 -10.63
N ILE A 26 -8.32 0.71 -10.28
CA ILE A 26 -7.97 0.44 -8.88
C ILE A 26 -6.91 1.45 -8.41
N ALA A 27 -5.89 1.69 -9.21
CA ALA A 27 -4.86 2.67 -8.90
C ALA A 27 -5.45 4.06 -8.65
N TRP A 28 -6.40 4.47 -9.49
CA TRP A 28 -7.06 5.77 -9.36
C TRP A 28 -7.88 5.85 -8.07
N ASP A 29 -8.65 4.81 -7.76
CA ASP A 29 -9.45 4.76 -6.53
C ASP A 29 -8.56 4.87 -5.28
N LEU A 30 -7.44 4.15 -5.28
CA LEU A 30 -6.48 4.18 -4.17
C LEU A 30 -5.89 5.58 -4.00
N ALA A 31 -5.49 6.20 -5.12
CA ALA A 31 -4.92 7.55 -5.08
C ALA A 31 -5.93 8.56 -4.53
N GLN A 32 -7.19 8.46 -4.97
CA GLN A 32 -8.25 9.35 -4.47
C GLN A 32 -8.49 9.18 -2.98
N ALA A 33 -8.52 7.93 -2.50
CA ALA A 33 -8.73 7.65 -1.08
C ALA A 33 -7.58 8.18 -0.22
N VAL A 34 -6.35 8.00 -0.67
CA VAL A 34 -5.17 8.50 0.04
C VAL A 34 -5.19 10.02 0.12
N GLU A 35 -5.45 10.69 -1.00
CA GLU A 35 -5.49 12.16 -1.02
C GLU A 35 -6.64 12.70 -0.18
N SER A 36 -7.81 12.06 -0.24
CA SER A 36 -8.95 12.45 0.59
C SER A 36 -8.66 12.31 2.08
N ALA A 37 -7.80 11.40 2.45
CA ALA A 37 -7.39 11.20 3.84
C ALA A 37 -6.19 12.06 4.24
N GLY A 38 -5.74 12.96 3.37
CA GLY A 38 -4.64 13.90 3.66
C GLY A 38 -3.24 13.35 3.37
N GLY A 39 -3.14 12.23 2.65
CA GLY A 39 -1.86 11.68 2.24
C GLY A 39 -1.32 12.32 0.98
N ILE A 40 -0.03 12.14 0.75
CA ILE A 40 0.65 12.54 -0.48
C ILE A 40 0.93 11.28 -1.27
N VAL A 41 0.36 11.17 -2.47
CA VAL A 41 0.53 9.99 -3.31
C VAL A 41 1.88 10.00 -4.01
N ILE A 42 2.61 8.90 -3.85
CA ILE A 42 3.83 8.61 -4.59
C ILE A 42 3.47 7.53 -5.62
N GLY A 43 3.54 7.85 -6.88
CA GLY A 43 3.03 7.01 -7.95
C GLY A 43 1.66 7.47 -8.42
N PRO A 44 0.73 6.56 -8.79
CA PRO A 44 0.84 5.10 -8.74
C PRO A 44 1.89 4.53 -9.70
N ALA A 45 2.58 3.50 -9.23
CA ALA A 45 3.50 2.74 -10.07
C ALA A 45 2.78 1.52 -10.63
N ALA A 46 2.89 1.30 -11.93
CA ALA A 46 2.24 0.17 -12.60
C ALA A 46 3.17 -1.04 -12.76
N THR A 47 4.45 -0.88 -12.45
CA THR A 47 5.47 -1.92 -12.60
C THR A 47 6.41 -1.93 -11.40
N LEU A 48 7.13 -3.04 -11.22
CA LEU A 48 8.18 -3.13 -10.19
C LEU A 48 9.27 -2.09 -10.44
N ALA A 49 9.70 -1.93 -11.68
CA ALA A 49 10.75 -0.99 -12.03
C ALA A 49 10.37 0.44 -11.63
N GLN A 50 9.13 0.85 -11.92
CA GLN A 50 8.64 2.17 -11.52
C GLN A 50 8.59 2.31 -9.99
N ALA A 51 8.10 1.29 -9.30
CA ALA A 51 8.01 1.30 -7.84
C ALA A 51 9.40 1.45 -7.21
N LEU A 52 10.36 0.65 -7.65
CA LEU A 52 11.73 0.71 -7.13
C LEU A 52 12.38 2.07 -7.38
N ALA A 53 12.14 2.65 -8.56
CA ALA A 53 12.66 3.99 -8.86
C ALA A 53 12.06 5.05 -7.92
N LEU A 54 10.77 4.95 -7.61
CA LEU A 54 10.10 5.90 -6.73
C LEU A 54 10.53 5.78 -5.26
N ILE A 55 10.91 4.60 -4.82
CA ILE A 55 11.38 4.41 -3.44
C ILE A 55 12.65 5.20 -3.18
N HIS A 56 13.53 5.28 -4.18
CA HIS A 56 14.77 6.04 -4.04
C HIS A 56 14.50 7.54 -4.12
N GLY A 57 14.61 8.23 -3.00
CA GLY A 57 14.55 9.67 -2.95
C GLY A 57 13.16 10.28 -2.74
N SER A 58 12.10 9.47 -2.67
CA SER A 58 10.74 10.00 -2.50
C SER A 58 10.27 10.06 -1.06
N GLY A 59 11.03 9.52 -0.12
CA GLY A 59 10.67 9.56 1.29
C GLY A 59 9.39 8.80 1.61
N VAL A 60 9.24 7.60 1.06
CA VAL A 60 8.05 6.76 1.28
C VAL A 60 7.91 6.43 2.77
N GLU A 61 6.73 6.66 3.31
CA GLU A 61 6.42 6.43 4.73
C GLU A 61 5.36 5.33 4.91
N ALA A 62 4.59 5.04 3.87
CA ALA A 62 3.57 4.00 3.87
C ALA A 62 3.38 3.51 2.45
N ALA A 63 2.82 2.32 2.29
CA ALA A 63 2.64 1.74 0.96
C ALA A 63 1.42 0.84 0.87
N ILE A 64 0.73 0.91 -0.27
CA ILE A 64 -0.34 -0.01 -0.66
C ILE A 64 0.16 -0.71 -1.92
N LEU A 65 0.30 -2.03 -1.85
CA LEU A 65 1.01 -2.80 -2.87
C LEU A 65 0.15 -3.93 -3.44
N ASP A 66 0.08 -4.01 -4.78
CA ASP A 66 -0.37 -5.22 -5.46
C ASP A 66 0.79 -6.22 -5.52
N VAL A 67 0.48 -7.50 -5.60
CA VAL A 67 1.49 -8.56 -5.57
C VAL A 67 2.04 -8.90 -6.96
N ASN A 68 1.13 -9.05 -7.94
CA ASN A 68 1.50 -9.49 -9.28
C ASN A 68 1.48 -8.31 -10.24
N LEU A 69 2.63 -7.97 -10.75
CA LEU A 69 2.83 -6.86 -11.68
C LEU A 69 3.34 -7.39 -13.00
N PRO A 70 3.23 -6.60 -14.10
CA PRO A 70 3.65 -7.10 -15.42
C PRO A 70 5.08 -7.59 -15.48
N ASP A 71 5.98 -7.02 -14.68
CA ASP A 71 7.40 -7.35 -14.67
C ASP A 71 7.84 -8.18 -13.45
N GLY A 72 6.91 -8.77 -12.71
CA GLY A 72 7.23 -9.70 -11.62
C GLY A 72 6.36 -9.53 -10.38
N HIS A 73 6.77 -10.14 -9.28
CA HIS A 73 6.05 -10.04 -8.02
C HIS A 73 6.66 -8.99 -7.08
N ILE A 74 5.93 -8.65 -6.02
CA ILE A 74 6.21 -7.51 -5.15
C ILE A 74 7.40 -7.69 -4.19
N GLY A 75 7.96 -8.89 -4.10
CA GLY A 75 9.04 -9.19 -3.15
C GLY A 75 10.17 -8.16 -3.12
N PRO A 76 10.76 -7.81 -4.27
CA PRO A 76 11.85 -6.81 -4.30
C PRO A 76 11.45 -5.44 -3.75
N VAL A 77 10.20 -5.02 -3.94
CA VAL A 77 9.71 -3.76 -3.38
C VAL A 77 9.65 -3.85 -1.85
N LEU A 78 9.11 -4.95 -1.32
CA LEU A 78 9.06 -5.16 0.13
C LEU A 78 10.45 -5.14 0.75
N GLU A 79 11.43 -5.75 0.08
CA GLU A 79 12.81 -5.74 0.55
C GLU A 79 13.43 -4.35 0.54
N SER A 80 13.01 -3.51 -0.38
CA SER A 80 13.56 -2.17 -0.54
C SER A 80 12.96 -1.16 0.43
N LEU A 81 11.82 -1.47 1.03
CA LEU A 81 11.17 -0.57 1.98
C LEU A 81 11.83 -0.71 3.35
N ARG A 82 11.98 0.42 4.04
CA ARG A 82 12.54 0.43 5.39
C ARG A 82 11.55 -0.20 6.37
N GLN A 83 12.05 -0.74 7.48
CA GLN A 83 11.23 -1.44 8.46
C GLN A 83 10.12 -0.60 9.07
N HIS A 84 10.32 0.72 9.17
CA HIS A 84 9.31 1.60 9.76
C HIS A 84 8.21 1.99 8.78
N VAL A 85 8.30 1.59 7.50
CA VAL A 85 7.26 1.90 6.51
C VAL A 85 6.07 0.98 6.76
N ALA A 86 4.90 1.56 6.96
CA ALA A 86 3.66 0.80 7.11
C ALA A 86 3.24 0.27 5.73
N VAL A 87 2.87 -1.00 5.65
CA VAL A 87 2.54 -1.65 4.37
C VAL A 87 1.25 -2.45 4.50
N VAL A 88 0.37 -2.31 3.50
CA VAL A 88 -0.74 -3.23 3.29
C VAL A 88 -0.66 -3.78 1.87
N ILE A 89 -1.02 -5.06 1.72
CA ILE A 89 -1.08 -5.74 0.43
C ILE A 89 -2.52 -5.81 -0.02
N HIS A 90 -2.77 -5.52 -1.30
CA HIS A 90 -4.09 -5.62 -1.94
C HIS A 90 -3.94 -6.52 -3.16
N SER A 91 -4.41 -7.76 -3.07
CA SER A 91 -4.09 -8.78 -4.06
C SER A 91 -5.29 -9.65 -4.42
N GLY A 92 -5.33 -10.09 -5.68
CA GLY A 92 -6.32 -11.07 -6.12
C GLY A 92 -5.99 -12.50 -5.73
N ALA A 93 -4.75 -12.78 -5.37
CA ALA A 93 -4.27 -14.15 -5.16
C ALA A 93 -3.47 -14.37 -3.86
N GLY A 94 -3.35 -13.34 -3.01
CA GLY A 94 -2.55 -13.41 -1.79
C GLY A 94 -1.06 -13.29 -2.06
N LEU A 95 -0.25 -13.53 -1.05
CA LEU A 95 1.21 -13.46 -1.15
C LEU A 95 1.80 -14.84 -1.48
N PRO A 96 2.83 -14.90 -2.34
CA PRO A 96 3.62 -16.12 -2.49
C PRO A 96 4.19 -16.57 -1.15
N TYR A 97 4.30 -17.87 -0.94
CA TYR A 97 4.75 -18.44 0.33
C TYR A 97 6.10 -17.87 0.81
N GLU A 98 7.07 -17.76 -0.10
CA GLU A 98 8.40 -17.24 0.25
C GLU A 98 8.35 -15.79 0.72
N VAL A 99 7.47 -14.99 0.14
CA VAL A 99 7.30 -13.59 0.53
C VAL A 99 6.61 -13.51 1.90
N ARG A 100 5.55 -14.30 2.08
CA ARG A 100 4.82 -14.35 3.36
C ARG A 100 5.74 -14.77 4.51
N LYS A 101 6.61 -15.74 4.27
CA LYS A 101 7.56 -16.23 5.26
C LYS A 101 8.53 -15.16 5.72
N ARG A 102 8.97 -14.30 4.79
CA ARG A 102 9.91 -13.22 5.09
C ARG A 102 9.24 -11.99 5.69
N PHE A 103 7.97 -11.77 5.38
CA PHE A 103 7.21 -10.59 5.82
C PHE A 103 5.90 -11.03 6.49
N PRO A 104 5.96 -11.79 7.61
CA PRO A 104 4.77 -12.42 8.18
C PRO A 104 3.77 -11.44 8.79
N HIS A 105 4.19 -10.21 9.09
CA HIS A 105 3.35 -9.22 9.76
C HIS A 105 2.62 -8.29 8.79
N VAL A 106 2.89 -8.38 7.48
CA VAL A 106 2.25 -7.50 6.51
C VAL A 106 0.80 -7.94 6.29
N PRO A 107 -0.18 -7.07 6.55
CA PRO A 107 -1.59 -7.42 6.30
C PRO A 107 -1.87 -7.62 4.82
N VAL A 108 -2.65 -8.65 4.50
CA VAL A 108 -3.04 -8.97 3.13
C VAL A 108 -4.56 -8.85 3.02
N TYR A 109 -5.01 -8.02 2.08
CA TYR A 109 -6.42 -7.86 1.75
C TYR A 109 -6.67 -8.39 0.36
N PHE A 110 -7.72 -9.19 0.20
CA PHE A 110 -8.06 -9.75 -1.10
C PHE A 110 -8.91 -8.76 -1.90
N LYS A 111 -8.67 -8.72 -3.21
CA LYS A 111 -9.49 -7.92 -4.13
C LYS A 111 -10.88 -8.56 -4.30
N PRO A 112 -11.96 -7.79 -4.30
CA PRO A 112 -11.97 -6.34 -4.10
C PRO A 112 -12.08 -5.97 -2.62
N THR A 113 -11.28 -5.02 -2.18
CA THR A 113 -11.43 -4.37 -0.87
C THR A 113 -11.60 -2.88 -1.12
N PRO A 114 -12.58 -2.21 -0.50
CA PRO A 114 -12.76 -0.77 -0.69
C PRO A 114 -11.48 0.00 -0.34
N ALA A 115 -11.16 1.00 -1.16
CA ALA A 115 -9.95 1.80 -0.97
C ALA A 115 -9.92 2.47 0.41
N GLU A 116 -11.08 2.89 0.92
CA GLU A 116 -11.18 3.52 2.25
C GLU A 116 -10.73 2.57 3.36
N ILE A 117 -11.02 1.28 3.23
CA ILE A 117 -10.63 0.28 4.23
C ILE A 117 -9.11 0.11 4.24
N LEU A 118 -8.50 0.02 3.05
CA LEU A 118 -7.05 -0.09 2.92
C LEU A 118 -6.36 1.14 3.49
N THR A 119 -6.89 2.30 3.17
CA THR A 119 -6.38 3.60 3.65
C THR A 119 -6.47 3.69 5.16
N TRP A 120 -7.63 3.36 5.74
CA TRP A 120 -7.82 3.36 7.18
C TRP A 120 -6.84 2.39 7.87
N ARG A 121 -6.68 1.19 7.32
CA ARG A 121 -5.75 0.21 7.90
C ARG A 121 -4.33 0.74 7.91
N LEU A 122 -3.93 1.39 6.83
CA LEU A 122 -2.59 1.96 6.71
C LEU A 122 -2.37 3.08 7.74
N ILE A 123 -3.34 3.95 7.92
CA ILE A 123 -3.29 5.00 8.95
C ILE A 123 -3.15 4.37 10.33
N SER A 124 -3.94 3.33 10.60
CA SER A 124 -3.92 2.61 11.87
C SER A 124 -2.54 2.00 12.16
N LEU A 125 -1.92 1.40 11.16
CA LEU A 125 -0.57 0.81 11.29
C LEU A 125 0.47 1.89 11.59
N ARG A 126 0.35 3.06 10.99
CA ARG A 126 1.26 4.17 11.24
C ARG A 126 1.18 4.66 12.69
N ARG A 127 -0.02 4.66 13.28
CA ARG A 127 -0.22 5.09 14.67
C ARG A 127 0.36 4.12 15.68
N GLN A 128 0.53 2.85 15.29
CA GLN A 128 1.08 1.81 16.16
C GLN A 128 2.61 1.76 16.14
N ALA A 129 3.21 2.47 15.21
CA ALA A 129 4.66 2.44 15.02
C ALA A 129 5.39 3.34 16.01
#